data_e7b841b13259ae4c938ee925700fa7f4
#
_entry.id   e7b841b13259ae4c938ee925700fa7f4
#
_cell.length_a   1.000
_cell.length_b   1.000
_cell.length_c   1.000
_cell.angle_alpha   90.00
_cell.angle_beta   90.00
_cell.angle_gamma   90.00
#
_symmetry.space_group_name_H-M   'P 1'
#
loop_
_entity.id
_entity.type
_entity.pdbx_description
1 polymer ?
#
loop_
_entity_poly.entity_id
_entity_poly.type
_entity_poly.pdbx_seq_one_letter_code
_entity_poly.pdbx_strand_id
1 'polypeptide(L)' 'MTKHRVTLFRPYPLQKGHKIRIESGPRRGDWEVIAVDERRVSLRCPVSGREVAWDRFCYLTEERDSQEWPQRE' A
#
# COMPACT_ATOMS: atom_id res chain seq x y z
N MET A 1 5.24 -32.39 -4.94
CA MET A 1 4.92 -31.06 -4.42
C MET A 1 5.92 -30.04 -4.95
N THR A 2 5.45 -28.98 -5.51
CA THR A 2 6.29 -28.02 -6.20
C THR A 2 6.64 -26.86 -5.27
N LYS A 3 7.91 -26.49 -5.24
CA LYS A 3 8.39 -25.37 -4.45
C LYS A 3 8.72 -24.21 -5.37
N HIS A 4 8.30 -23.04 -4.98
CA HIS A 4 8.44 -21.83 -5.80
C HIS A 4 8.94 -20.67 -4.95
N ARG A 5 9.54 -19.69 -5.63
CA ARG A 5 9.75 -18.38 -5.04
C ARG A 5 8.46 -17.61 -5.17
N VAL A 6 7.95 -17.11 -4.06
CA VAL A 6 6.67 -16.41 -4.03
C VAL A 6 6.90 -15.00 -3.47
N THR A 7 6.30 -14.01 -4.13
CA THR A 7 6.31 -12.64 -3.65
C THR A 7 5.04 -12.42 -2.83
N LEU A 8 5.23 -12.08 -1.57
CA LEU A 8 4.14 -11.83 -0.64
C LEU A 8 3.84 -10.35 -0.57
N PHE A 9 2.57 -10.00 -0.57
CA PHE A 9 2.11 -8.62 -0.44
C PHE A 9 1.33 -8.46 0.84
N ARG A 10 1.68 -7.45 1.63
CA ARG A 10 0.94 -7.10 2.85
C ARG A 10 0.62 -5.62 2.82
N PRO A 11 -0.53 -5.20 3.35
CA PRO A 11 -0.83 -3.78 3.44
C PRO A 11 0.26 -3.06 4.23
N TYR A 12 0.74 -1.95 3.70
CA TYR A 12 1.67 -1.09 4.42
C TYR A 12 0.91 -0.44 5.58
N PRO A 13 1.48 -0.42 6.81
CA PRO A 13 0.76 0.09 7.98
C PRO A 13 0.76 1.62 8.01
N LEU A 14 -0.01 2.22 7.12
CA LEU A 14 -0.20 3.67 7.11
C LEU A 14 -0.91 4.12 8.38
N GLN A 15 -0.51 5.27 8.90
CA GLN A 15 -1.12 5.86 10.08
C GLN A 15 -1.44 7.32 9.81
N LYS A 16 -2.47 7.82 10.48
CA LYS A 16 -2.82 9.23 10.42
C LYS A 16 -1.60 10.10 10.79
N GLY A 17 -1.35 11.09 9.98
CA GLY A 17 -0.21 11.98 10.15
C GLY A 17 1.01 11.63 9.34
N HIS A 18 1.07 10.44 8.75
CA HIS A 18 2.18 10.08 7.87
C HIS A 18 2.23 11.02 6.67
N LYS A 19 3.44 11.41 6.32
CA LYS A 19 3.70 12.18 5.10
C LYS A 19 4.35 11.24 4.10
N ILE A 20 3.73 11.11 2.93
CA ILE A 20 4.19 10.18 1.91
C ILE A 20 4.44 10.90 0.61
N ARG A 21 5.33 10.34 -0.19
CA ARG A 21 5.59 10.80 -1.55
C ARG A 21 5.45 9.63 -2.50
N ILE A 22 4.61 9.80 -3.50
CA ILE A 22 4.44 8.82 -4.57
C ILE A 22 5.14 9.40 -5.79
N GLU A 23 6.15 8.69 -6.28
CA GLU A 23 7.05 9.24 -7.30
C GLU A 23 6.53 9.09 -8.72
N SER A 24 5.63 8.13 -8.95
CA SER A 24 5.14 7.89 -10.30
C SER A 24 3.72 7.36 -10.27
N GLY A 25 3.06 7.42 -11.44
CA GLY A 25 1.73 6.91 -11.63
C GLY A 25 0.65 7.98 -11.43
N PRO A 26 -0.62 7.57 -11.51
CA PRO A 26 -1.74 8.51 -11.42
C PRO A 26 -1.90 9.13 -10.04
N ARG A 27 -1.30 8.54 -9.01
CA ARG A 27 -1.36 9.06 -7.64
C ARG A 27 -0.11 9.84 -7.26
N ARG A 28 0.70 10.21 -8.24
CA ARG A 28 1.97 10.90 -8.00
C ARG A 28 1.77 12.19 -7.21
N GLY A 29 2.67 12.44 -6.27
CA GLY A 29 2.68 13.68 -5.49
C GLY A 29 2.96 13.43 -4.02
N ASP A 30 2.95 14.53 -3.27
CA ASP A 30 3.11 14.49 -1.83
C ASP A 30 1.73 14.51 -1.18
N TRP A 31 1.55 13.63 -0.19
CA TRP A 31 0.27 13.45 0.47
C TRP A 31 0.47 13.29 1.97
N GLU A 32 -0.48 13.81 2.73
CA GLU A 32 -0.57 13.56 4.16
C GLU A 32 -1.74 12.61 4.43
N VAL A 33 -1.49 11.58 5.20
CA VAL A 33 -2.53 10.63 5.59
C VAL A 33 -3.39 11.26 6.67
N ILE A 34 -4.68 11.46 6.37
CA ILE A 34 -5.60 12.10 7.32
C ILE A 34 -6.57 11.11 7.95
N ALA A 35 -6.77 9.96 7.35
CA ALA A 35 -7.57 8.89 7.93
C ALA A 35 -7.22 7.55 7.26
N VAL A 36 -7.31 6.47 8.02
CA VAL A 36 -7.07 5.12 7.51
C VAL A 36 -8.12 4.19 8.10
N ASP A 37 -8.71 3.35 7.25
CA ASP A 37 -9.53 2.24 7.71
C ASP A 37 -9.11 0.96 6.99
N GLU A 38 -9.87 -0.12 7.15
CA GLU A 38 -9.48 -1.42 6.60
C GLU A 38 -9.38 -1.41 5.08
N ARG A 39 -10.16 -0.60 4.41
CA ARG A 39 -10.28 -0.62 2.95
C ARG A 39 -9.79 0.64 2.28
N ARG A 40 -9.82 1.77 2.96
CA ARG A 40 -9.54 3.05 2.36
C ARG A 40 -8.54 3.86 3.15
N VAL A 41 -7.86 4.71 2.43
CA VAL A 41 -6.99 5.72 3.01
C VAL A 41 -7.41 7.08 2.47
N SER A 42 -7.54 8.04 3.37
CA SER A 42 -7.86 9.42 3.01
C SER A 42 -6.59 10.24 3.08
N LEU A 43 -6.35 11.02 2.06
CA LEU A 43 -5.12 11.77 1.88
C LEU A 43 -5.43 13.22 1.56
N ARG A 44 -4.55 14.11 2.01
CA ARG A 44 -4.63 15.54 1.69
C ARG A 44 -3.35 15.99 1.01
N CYS A 45 -3.50 16.72 -0.08
CA CYS A 45 -2.38 17.37 -0.73
C CYS A 45 -1.96 18.59 0.12
N PRO A 46 -0.69 18.67 0.57
CA PRO A 46 -0.27 19.78 1.42
C PRO A 46 -0.19 21.11 0.70
N VAL A 47 -0.14 21.10 -0.63
CA VAL A 47 -0.04 22.33 -1.41
C VAL A 47 -1.41 22.89 -1.73
N SER A 48 -2.31 22.07 -2.28
CA SER A 48 -3.63 22.54 -2.71
C SER A 48 -4.71 22.38 -1.65
N GLY A 49 -4.48 21.55 -0.64
CA GLY A 49 -5.50 21.19 0.34
C GLY A 49 -6.52 20.19 -0.17
N ARG A 50 -6.36 19.72 -1.39
CA ARG A 50 -7.28 18.75 -1.98
C ARG A 50 -7.25 17.45 -1.18
N GLU A 51 -8.44 16.92 -0.90
CA GLU A 51 -8.57 15.64 -0.19
C GLU A 51 -9.12 14.59 -1.13
N VAL A 52 -8.58 13.38 -1.00
CA VAL A 52 -9.01 12.22 -1.78
C VAL A 52 -9.15 11.03 -0.85
N ALA A 53 -10.00 10.09 -1.24
CA ALA A 53 -10.12 8.80 -0.55
C ALA A 53 -9.94 7.71 -1.59
N TRP A 54 -8.96 6.86 -1.37
CA TRP A 54 -8.64 5.77 -2.29
C TRP A 54 -8.68 4.44 -1.56
N ASP A 55 -8.91 3.38 -2.30
CA ASP A 55 -8.67 2.05 -1.78
C ASP A 55 -7.21 1.94 -1.36
N ARG A 56 -6.94 1.16 -0.32
CA ARG A 56 -5.57 1.00 0.16
C ARG A 56 -4.73 0.39 -0.95
N PHE A 57 -3.63 1.05 -1.26
CA PHE A 57 -2.80 0.71 -2.42
C PHE A 57 -1.32 0.55 -2.11
N CYS A 58 -0.92 0.81 -0.86
CA CYS A 58 0.48 0.67 -0.47
C CYS A 58 0.68 -0.69 0.18
N TYR A 59 1.69 -1.42 -0.29
CA TYR A 59 1.99 -2.76 0.19
C TYR A 59 3.46 -2.90 0.51
N LEU A 60 3.75 -3.69 1.53
CA LEU A 60 5.07 -4.24 1.76
C LEU A 60 5.18 -5.53 0.96
N THR A 61 6.36 -5.77 0.39
CA THR A 61 6.61 -6.99 -0.34
C THR A 61 7.75 -7.78 0.31
N GLU A 62 7.64 -9.08 0.24
CA GLU A 62 8.66 -9.99 0.75
C GLU A 62 8.75 -11.18 -0.21
N GLU A 63 9.97 -11.57 -0.58
CA GLU A 63 10.16 -12.77 -1.37
C GLU A 63 10.57 -13.92 -0.47
N ARG A 64 9.91 -15.06 -0.65
CA ARG A 64 10.25 -16.30 0.06
C ARG A 64 10.48 -17.42 -0.91
N ASP A 65 11.56 -18.16 -0.68
CA ASP A 65 11.88 -19.34 -1.46
C ASP A 65 11.22 -20.58 -0.88
N SER A 66 11.13 -21.61 -1.68
CA SER A 66 10.68 -22.94 -1.25
C SER A 66 9.29 -22.93 -0.63
N GLN A 67 8.39 -22.16 -1.21
CA GLN A 67 7.02 -22.09 -0.78
C GLN A 67 6.13 -22.99 -1.61
N GLU A 68 5.16 -23.61 -0.99
CA GLU A 68 4.10 -24.31 -1.70
C GLU A 68 3.22 -23.32 -2.44
N TRP A 69 3.08 -23.53 -3.75
CA TRP A 69 2.28 -22.63 -4.56
C TRP A 69 1.59 -23.40 -5.68
N PRO A 70 0.31 -23.19 -5.96
CA PRO A 70 -0.58 -22.32 -5.18
C PRO A 70 -0.89 -22.89 -3.80
N GLN A 71 -1.12 -21.99 -2.85
CA GLN A 71 -1.48 -22.36 -1.50
C GLN A 71 -2.95 -22.76 -1.46
N ARG A 72 -3.24 -23.84 -0.74
CA ARG A 72 -4.62 -24.27 -0.56
C ARG A 72 -5.31 -23.42 0.52
N GLU A 73 -6.56 -23.13 0.24
CA GLU A 73 -7.42 -22.45 1.21
C GLU A 73 -8.31 -23.43 1.96
#